data_4eec81d1d30f8b230c53d28305104d67
#
_entry.id   4eec81d1d30f8b230c53d28305104d67
#
_cell.length_a   1.000
_cell.length_b   1.000
_cell.length_c   1.000
_cell.angle_alpha   90.00
_cell.angle_beta   90.00
_cell.angle_gamma   90.00
#
_symmetry.space_group_name_H-M   'P 1'
#
loop_
_entity.id
_entity.type
_entity.pdbx_description
1 polymer ?
#
loop_
_entity_poly.entity_id
_entity_poly.type
_entity_poly.pdbx_seq_one_letter_code
_entity_poly.pdbx_strand_id
1 'polypeptide(L)'
;MRFGRQGVKSLPPFLFFSAGLVLLDGKNILILFFAVIIQISIEKRNSICYNVTERTETVIFQGGSILAFTEYETEQLRKALLKETRRCAVTLGMKKTSVDQLTRAVGIAKGSFYKFYESKEMLFFAVLEGIHSELYGVADRALSENDGLPAAERAAKAVLAVCKRLSDTGDMVFIENDAKLLLQRLPEDVKNVHYHDGETHIRQLLENHDLMPKCGVSLAAATVRGLILTVSHKEQIGELYPQVLETLVHGACRELFE
;
A
#
# COMPACT_ATOMS: atom_id res chain seq x y z
N MET A 1 32.69 6.58 61.09
CA MET A 1 33.08 6.37 59.69
C MET A 1 31.94 6.83 58.78
N ARG A 2 32.15 7.91 58.04
CA ARG A 2 31.14 8.48 57.09
C ARG A 2 31.39 7.90 55.73
N PHE A 3 30.36 7.31 55.13
CA PHE A 3 30.35 7.01 53.70
C PHE A 3 29.43 7.97 52.96
N GLY A 4 30.01 8.63 51.96
CA GLY A 4 29.41 9.70 51.19
C GLY A 4 28.33 9.20 50.22
N ARG A 5 27.29 10.00 50.03
CA ARG A 5 26.31 9.91 48.98
C ARG A 5 26.94 10.42 47.66
N GLN A 6 27.08 9.58 46.68
CA GLN A 6 27.28 10.03 45.30
C GLN A 6 25.93 10.24 44.62
N GLY A 7 25.83 11.39 43.94
CA GLY A 7 24.62 11.85 43.31
C GLY A 7 24.19 11.05 42.10
N VAL A 8 22.89 10.76 42.05
CA VAL A 8 22.21 10.22 40.88
C VAL A 8 21.88 11.40 39.97
N LYS A 9 22.54 11.44 38.79
CA LYS A 9 22.16 12.34 37.70
C LYS A 9 20.81 11.94 37.15
N SER A 10 19.87 12.86 37.15
CA SER A 10 18.55 12.75 36.54
C SER A 10 18.69 12.56 35.03
N LEU A 11 18.16 11.45 34.50
CA LEU A 11 17.92 11.23 33.08
C LEU A 11 16.60 11.89 32.66
N PRO A 12 16.48 12.37 31.42
CA PRO A 12 15.29 13.07 30.95
C PRO A 12 14.10 12.11 30.77
N PRO A 13 12.84 12.61 30.85
CA PRO A 13 11.64 11.78 30.82
C PRO A 13 11.19 11.49 29.37
N PHE A 14 11.87 10.58 28.70
CA PHE A 14 11.43 10.01 27.45
C PHE A 14 11.88 8.55 27.40
N LEU A 15 11.07 7.66 27.93
CA LEU A 15 11.11 6.22 27.66
C LEU A 15 10.11 5.48 28.58
N PHE A 16 8.84 5.53 28.24
CA PHE A 16 7.88 4.52 28.65
C PHE A 16 6.80 4.40 27.56
N PHE A 17 7.12 3.67 26.50
CA PHE A 17 6.13 2.88 25.77
C PHE A 17 6.64 1.47 25.73
N SER A 18 6.27 0.71 26.75
CA SER A 18 6.43 -0.72 26.81
C SER A 18 5.64 -1.35 25.68
N ALA A 19 6.31 -1.80 24.65
CA ALA A 19 5.76 -2.70 23.65
C ALA A 19 5.48 -4.04 24.34
N GLY A 20 4.26 -4.23 24.79
CA GLY A 20 3.74 -5.54 25.17
C GLY A 20 3.69 -6.42 23.93
N LEU A 21 4.69 -7.28 23.74
CA LEU A 21 4.69 -8.33 22.75
C LEU A 21 3.64 -9.37 23.16
N VAL A 22 2.40 -9.21 22.70
CA VAL A 22 1.37 -10.22 22.79
C VAL A 22 1.57 -11.16 21.61
N LEU A 23 2.12 -12.34 21.88
CA LEU A 23 2.11 -13.48 20.96
C LEU A 23 0.65 -13.89 20.74
N LEU A 24 0.06 -13.51 19.63
CA LEU A 24 -1.25 -13.92 19.19
C LEU A 24 -1.12 -14.89 18.01
N ASP A 25 -1.88 -15.99 18.13
CA ASP A 25 -1.98 -17.10 17.18
C ASP A 25 -2.10 -16.67 15.71
N GLY A 26 -1.61 -17.53 14.79
CA GLY A 26 -1.44 -17.29 13.35
C GLY A 26 -2.63 -16.75 12.55
N LYS A 27 -3.81 -16.55 13.16
CA LYS A 27 -4.99 -15.93 12.55
C LYS A 27 -4.97 -14.39 12.58
N ASN A 28 -4.23 -13.78 13.49
CA ASN A 28 -4.15 -12.32 13.62
C ASN A 28 -3.13 -11.67 12.67
N ILE A 29 -2.30 -12.46 12.03
CA ILE A 29 -1.33 -11.99 11.04
C ILE A 29 -2.04 -11.46 9.77
N LEU A 30 -3.19 -12.02 9.42
CA LEU A 30 -3.99 -11.56 8.28
C LEU A 30 -4.60 -10.16 8.52
N ILE A 31 -4.92 -9.82 9.76
CA ILE A 31 -5.51 -8.53 10.15
C ILE A 31 -4.47 -7.39 10.08
N LEU A 32 -3.25 -7.65 10.51
CA LEU A 32 -2.11 -6.73 10.33
C LEU A 32 -1.79 -6.47 8.86
N PHE A 33 -2.08 -7.44 7.99
CA PHE A 33 -1.81 -7.41 6.57
C PHE A 33 -2.58 -6.34 5.82
N PHE A 34 -3.82 -6.09 6.21
CA PHE A 34 -4.68 -5.13 5.54
C PHE A 34 -4.58 -3.72 6.13
N ALA A 35 -4.10 -3.60 7.37
CA ALA A 35 -3.69 -2.29 7.89
C ALA A 35 -2.60 -1.67 7.02
N VAL A 36 -1.78 -2.52 6.46
CA VAL A 36 -0.69 -2.21 5.56
C VAL A 36 -1.16 -1.87 4.14
N ILE A 37 -2.31 -2.36 3.71
CA ILE A 37 -2.77 -2.23 2.32
C ILE A 37 -3.37 -0.85 2.02
N ILE A 38 -3.79 -0.10 3.01
CA ILE A 38 -4.51 1.16 2.76
C ILE A 38 -3.66 2.38 3.15
N GLN A 39 -2.37 2.38 2.83
CA GLN A 39 -1.53 3.43 3.36
C GLN A 39 -0.46 3.94 2.43
N ILE A 40 -0.51 5.01 1.84
CA ILE A 40 0.45 6.06 1.52
C ILE A 40 -0.07 7.01 0.45
N SER A 41 -0.06 8.24 0.80
CA SER A 41 -0.58 9.33 0.04
C SER A 41 0.41 10.11 -0.81
N ILE A 42 -0.20 10.88 -1.57
CA ILE A 42 0.16 11.73 -2.70
C ILE A 42 1.32 12.71 -2.42
N GLU A 43 1.53 13.16 -1.20
CA GLU A 43 2.52 14.21 -0.92
C GLU A 43 3.98 13.73 -0.78
N LYS A 44 4.20 12.47 -0.41
CA LYS A 44 5.56 11.89 -0.38
C LYS A 44 5.94 11.12 -1.64
N ARG A 45 5.06 11.04 -2.63
CA ARG A 45 5.36 10.46 -3.95
C ARG A 45 6.59 11.12 -4.60
N ASN A 46 6.86 12.37 -4.27
CA ASN A 46 8.02 13.11 -4.72
C ASN A 46 9.30 12.79 -3.92
N SER A 47 9.21 12.46 -2.61
CA SER A 47 10.40 12.35 -1.76
C SER A 47 11.18 11.04 -1.92
N ILE A 48 10.49 9.90 -2.11
CA ILE A 48 11.18 8.60 -2.30
C ILE A 48 11.72 8.46 -3.72
N CYS A 49 11.04 9.07 -4.71
CA CYS A 49 11.54 9.12 -6.08
C CYS A 49 12.63 10.18 -6.31
N TYR A 50 12.73 11.21 -5.47
CA TYR A 50 13.67 12.32 -5.65
C TYR A 50 15.02 12.16 -4.96
N ASN A 51 15.16 11.28 -3.95
CA ASN A 51 16.45 11.06 -3.30
C ASN A 51 17.44 10.20 -4.10
N VAL A 52 17.06 9.72 -5.29
CA VAL A 52 17.97 9.00 -6.19
C VAL A 52 18.66 9.93 -7.22
N THR A 53 18.25 11.20 -7.30
CA THR A 53 18.73 12.12 -8.37
C THR A 53 19.96 12.96 -8.01
N GLU A 54 20.55 12.85 -6.81
CA GLU A 54 21.72 13.67 -6.43
C GLU A 54 23.06 12.91 -6.40
N ARG A 55 23.21 11.79 -7.12
CA ARG A 55 24.52 11.21 -7.38
C ARG A 55 24.74 10.97 -8.86
N THR A 56 24.78 12.02 -9.64
CA THR A 56 25.44 12.02 -10.95
C THR A 56 26.88 12.45 -10.78
N GLU A 57 27.72 11.61 -10.21
CA GLU A 57 29.14 11.72 -10.50
C GLU A 57 29.38 11.18 -11.90
N THR A 58 29.75 12.09 -12.78
CA THR A 58 30.14 11.85 -14.17
C THR A 58 31.42 11.00 -14.15
N VAL A 59 31.29 9.68 -14.27
CA VAL A 59 32.45 8.84 -14.61
C VAL A 59 32.58 8.88 -16.14
N ILE A 60 33.52 9.71 -16.61
CA ILE A 60 33.91 9.74 -18.00
C ILE A 60 34.74 8.47 -18.27
N PHE A 61 34.12 7.44 -18.85
CA PHE A 61 34.84 6.38 -19.51
C PHE A 61 34.94 6.70 -21.01
N GLN A 62 36.17 6.93 -21.49
CA GLN A 62 36.45 7.02 -22.92
C GLN A 62 36.14 5.68 -23.60
N GLY A 63 35.23 5.71 -24.55
CA GLY A 63 34.99 4.60 -25.48
C GLY A 63 33.63 3.91 -25.32
N GLY A 64 32.57 4.54 -25.80
CA GLY A 64 31.23 3.96 -25.94
C GLY A 64 30.17 4.94 -25.45
N SER A 65 29.43 5.54 -26.37
CA SER A 65 28.32 6.42 -26.05
C SER A 65 27.24 5.63 -25.28
N ILE A 66 27.25 5.72 -23.96
CA ILE A 66 26.09 5.33 -23.16
C ILE A 66 25.10 6.47 -23.37
N LEU A 67 24.13 6.27 -24.29
CA LEU A 67 22.99 7.14 -24.41
C LEU A 67 22.28 7.17 -23.05
N ALA A 68 22.47 8.27 -22.33
CA ALA A 68 21.67 8.53 -21.14
C ALA A 68 20.24 8.77 -21.63
N PHE A 69 19.28 8.05 -21.05
CA PHE A 69 17.88 8.31 -21.32
C PHE A 69 17.54 9.77 -20.96
N THR A 70 16.76 10.42 -21.78
CA THR A 70 16.16 11.72 -21.44
C THR A 70 15.21 11.54 -20.26
N GLU A 71 14.88 12.62 -19.56
CA GLU A 71 13.89 12.56 -18.47
C GLU A 71 12.55 11.98 -18.92
N TYR A 72 12.11 12.35 -20.13
CA TYR A 72 10.89 11.82 -20.74
C TYR A 72 10.99 10.31 -20.97
N GLU A 73 12.06 9.82 -21.58
CA GLU A 73 12.28 8.39 -21.81
C GLU A 73 12.36 7.63 -20.48
N THR A 74 13.04 8.19 -19.49
CA THR A 74 13.15 7.62 -18.14
C THR A 74 11.78 7.43 -17.52
N GLU A 75 10.91 8.43 -17.59
CA GLU A 75 9.55 8.34 -17.06
C GLU A 75 8.68 7.32 -17.85
N GLN A 76 8.80 7.26 -19.18
CA GLN A 76 8.09 6.26 -19.99
C GLN A 76 8.54 4.84 -19.64
N LEU A 77 9.84 4.62 -19.47
CA LEU A 77 10.39 3.33 -19.08
C LEU A 77 9.95 2.94 -17.66
N ARG A 78 9.90 3.87 -16.72
CA ARG A 78 9.38 3.64 -15.38
C ARG A 78 7.92 3.18 -15.41
N LYS A 79 7.07 3.87 -16.16
CA LYS A 79 5.67 3.49 -16.36
C LYS A 79 5.53 2.12 -17.01
N ALA A 80 6.36 1.83 -18.01
CA ALA A 80 6.36 0.52 -18.69
C ALA A 80 6.77 -0.61 -17.74
N LEU A 81 7.81 -0.39 -16.90
CA LEU A 81 8.23 -1.35 -15.87
C LEU A 81 7.12 -1.60 -14.86
N LEU A 82 6.48 -0.56 -14.35
CA LEU A 82 5.35 -0.68 -13.40
C LEU A 82 4.20 -1.46 -14.02
N LYS A 83 3.80 -1.12 -15.25
CA LYS A 83 2.71 -1.79 -15.96
C LYS A 83 2.99 -3.28 -16.17
N GLU A 84 4.19 -3.62 -16.65
CA GLU A 84 4.57 -5.02 -16.89
C GLU A 84 4.71 -5.79 -15.57
N THR A 85 5.27 -5.16 -14.53
CA THR A 85 5.38 -5.78 -13.20
C THR A 85 4.01 -6.06 -12.61
N ARG A 86 3.04 -5.15 -12.72
CA ARG A 86 1.66 -5.39 -12.28
C ARG A 86 1.02 -6.55 -13.02
N ARG A 87 1.21 -6.63 -14.35
CA ARG A 87 0.75 -7.76 -15.15
C ARG A 87 1.35 -9.08 -14.64
N CYS A 88 2.67 -9.11 -14.41
CA CYS A 88 3.34 -10.29 -13.86
C CYS A 88 2.88 -10.61 -12.43
N ALA A 89 2.64 -9.61 -11.59
CA ALA A 89 2.16 -9.80 -10.21
C ALA A 89 0.84 -10.57 -10.17
N VAL A 90 -0.09 -10.22 -11.04
CA VAL A 90 -1.41 -10.87 -11.12
C VAL A 90 -1.35 -12.24 -11.79
N THR A 91 -0.46 -12.46 -12.79
CA THR A 91 -0.45 -13.68 -13.60
C THR A 91 0.54 -14.75 -13.13
N LEU A 92 1.75 -14.34 -12.76
CA LEU A 92 2.86 -15.23 -12.41
C LEU A 92 3.20 -15.21 -10.92
N GLY A 93 2.93 -14.07 -10.27
CA GLY A 93 3.38 -13.75 -8.92
C GLY A 93 4.85 -13.29 -8.87
N MET A 94 5.20 -12.63 -7.76
CA MET A 94 6.54 -12.06 -7.56
C MET A 94 7.66 -13.10 -7.59
N LYS A 95 7.42 -14.30 -7.03
CA LYS A 95 8.45 -15.36 -6.96
C LYS A 95 8.90 -15.82 -8.33
N LYS A 96 7.97 -15.98 -9.27
CA LYS A 96 8.25 -16.51 -10.62
C LYS A 96 8.65 -15.40 -11.61
N THR A 97 8.58 -14.14 -11.24
CA THR A 97 8.98 -13.01 -12.07
C THR A 97 10.45 -12.67 -11.83
N SER A 98 11.24 -12.56 -12.89
CA SER A 98 12.65 -12.16 -12.83
C SER A 98 12.90 -10.78 -13.40
N VAL A 99 13.98 -10.12 -12.95
CA VAL A 99 14.41 -8.83 -13.53
C VAL A 99 14.70 -8.95 -15.03
N ASP A 100 15.32 -10.05 -15.46
CA ASP A 100 15.58 -10.30 -16.89
C ASP A 100 14.31 -10.35 -17.73
N GLN A 101 13.26 -10.96 -17.19
CA GLN A 101 11.96 -11.02 -17.86
C GLN A 101 11.33 -9.64 -17.99
N LEU A 102 11.34 -8.84 -16.90
CA LEU A 102 10.78 -7.49 -16.89
C LEU A 102 11.54 -6.55 -17.84
N THR A 103 12.87 -6.53 -17.77
CA THR A 103 13.71 -5.67 -18.61
C THR A 103 13.61 -6.04 -20.09
N ARG A 104 13.53 -7.35 -20.42
CA ARG A 104 13.33 -7.81 -21.79
C ARG A 104 11.98 -7.40 -22.33
N ALA A 105 10.92 -7.46 -21.52
CA ALA A 105 9.57 -7.05 -21.91
C ALA A 105 9.46 -5.54 -22.22
N VAL A 106 10.24 -4.70 -21.54
CA VAL A 106 10.25 -3.23 -21.77
C VAL A 106 11.38 -2.75 -22.67
N GLY A 107 12.21 -3.68 -23.18
CA GLY A 107 13.25 -3.36 -24.17
C GLY A 107 14.50 -2.69 -23.60
N ILE A 108 14.84 -2.91 -22.33
CA ILE A 108 16.06 -2.35 -21.71
C ILE A 108 17.05 -3.45 -21.28
N ALA A 109 18.33 -3.09 -21.19
CA ALA A 109 19.32 -3.97 -20.64
C ALA A 109 19.11 -4.20 -19.11
N LYS A 110 19.44 -5.40 -18.61
CA LYS A 110 19.33 -5.75 -17.18
C LYS A 110 20.05 -4.75 -16.28
N GLY A 111 21.26 -4.28 -16.67
CA GLY A 111 22.00 -3.28 -15.91
C GLY A 111 21.27 -1.93 -15.80
N SER A 112 20.46 -1.58 -16.80
CA SER A 112 19.66 -0.35 -16.77
C SER A 112 18.52 -0.40 -15.77
N PHE A 113 18.05 -1.58 -15.37
CA PHE A 113 17.02 -1.75 -14.34
C PHE A 113 17.40 -1.06 -13.03
N TYR A 114 18.63 -1.23 -12.60
CA TYR A 114 19.15 -0.71 -11.33
C TYR A 114 19.30 0.82 -11.29
N LYS A 115 19.09 1.50 -12.42
CA LYS A 115 18.91 2.96 -12.46
C LYS A 115 17.51 3.40 -12.05
N PHE A 116 16.51 2.50 -12.12
CA PHE A 116 15.13 2.78 -11.80
C PHE A 116 14.73 2.27 -10.42
N TYR A 117 15.19 1.08 -10.06
CA TYR A 117 14.84 0.40 -8.80
C TYR A 117 16.03 -0.37 -8.23
N GLU A 118 16.27 -0.25 -6.95
CA GLU A 118 17.38 -0.92 -6.26
C GLU A 118 17.25 -2.45 -6.27
N SER A 119 16.01 -2.94 -6.26
CA SER A 119 15.70 -4.37 -6.26
C SER A 119 14.38 -4.67 -6.96
N LYS A 120 14.16 -5.95 -7.26
CA LYS A 120 12.88 -6.43 -7.76
C LYS A 120 11.76 -6.17 -6.73
N GLU A 121 12.07 -6.37 -5.47
CA GLU A 121 11.15 -6.13 -4.37
C GLU A 121 10.70 -4.66 -4.31
N MET A 122 11.62 -3.71 -4.51
CA MET A 122 11.27 -2.28 -4.57
C MET A 122 10.37 -1.93 -5.75
N LEU A 123 10.55 -2.57 -6.89
CA LEU A 123 9.64 -2.39 -8.04
C LEU A 123 8.24 -3.00 -7.75
N PHE A 124 8.17 -4.20 -7.16
CA PHE A 124 6.88 -4.77 -6.75
C PHE A 124 6.20 -3.96 -5.66
N PHE A 125 6.98 -3.36 -4.76
CA PHE A 125 6.46 -2.44 -3.76
C PHE A 125 5.88 -1.17 -4.40
N ALA A 126 6.54 -0.58 -5.38
CA ALA A 126 5.99 0.55 -6.12
C ALA A 126 4.69 0.20 -6.86
N VAL A 127 4.52 -1.05 -7.32
CA VAL A 127 3.24 -1.54 -7.86
C VAL A 127 2.17 -1.59 -6.77
N LEU A 128 2.49 -2.14 -5.58
CA LEU A 128 1.57 -2.19 -4.45
C LEU A 128 1.09 -0.80 -4.06
N GLU A 129 2.01 0.15 -3.94
CA GLU A 129 1.71 1.55 -3.66
C GLU A 129 0.81 2.20 -4.71
N GLY A 130 1.07 1.89 -5.98
CA GLY A 130 0.23 2.35 -7.09
C GLY A 130 -1.21 1.82 -6.99
N ILE A 131 -1.39 0.54 -6.61
CA ILE A 131 -2.69 -0.06 -6.37
C ILE A 131 -3.40 0.66 -5.22
N HIS A 132 -2.73 0.89 -4.09
CA HIS A 132 -3.32 1.63 -2.96
C HIS A 132 -3.80 3.01 -3.36
N SER A 133 -2.94 3.76 -4.03
CA SER A 133 -3.28 5.11 -4.50
C SER A 133 -4.50 5.12 -5.44
N GLU A 134 -4.62 4.12 -6.31
CA GLU A 134 -5.79 3.97 -7.17
C GLU A 134 -7.06 3.68 -6.37
N LEU A 135 -6.99 2.80 -5.37
CA LEU A 135 -8.13 2.46 -4.52
C LEU A 135 -8.62 3.65 -3.70
N TYR A 136 -7.71 4.46 -3.16
CA TYR A 136 -8.09 5.72 -2.51
C TYR A 136 -8.77 6.68 -3.48
N GLY A 137 -8.22 6.87 -4.67
CA GLY A 137 -8.84 7.70 -5.68
C GLY A 137 -10.21 7.20 -6.14
N VAL A 138 -10.46 5.89 -6.11
CA VAL A 138 -11.77 5.30 -6.36
C VAL A 138 -12.75 5.62 -5.23
N ALA A 139 -12.32 5.44 -3.97
CA ALA A 139 -13.14 5.75 -2.80
C ALA A 139 -13.49 7.25 -2.74
N ASP A 140 -12.50 8.12 -2.91
CA ASP A 140 -12.65 9.57 -2.88
C ASP A 140 -13.66 10.06 -3.94
N ARG A 141 -13.55 9.58 -5.18
CA ARG A 141 -14.51 9.90 -6.23
C ARG A 141 -15.91 9.42 -5.89
N ALA A 142 -16.04 8.17 -5.42
CA ALA A 142 -17.35 7.62 -5.08
C ALA A 142 -18.03 8.39 -3.93
N LEU A 143 -17.24 8.86 -2.95
CA LEU A 143 -17.73 9.72 -1.88
C LEU A 143 -18.15 11.08 -2.41
N SER A 144 -17.35 11.73 -3.25
CA SER A 144 -17.65 13.03 -3.85
C SER A 144 -18.89 13.01 -4.74
N GLU A 145 -19.01 11.98 -5.59
CA GLU A 145 -20.16 11.83 -6.51
C GLU A 145 -21.49 11.57 -5.80
N ASN A 146 -21.46 11.17 -4.53
CA ASN A 146 -22.62 10.83 -3.72
C ASN A 146 -22.81 11.73 -2.49
N ASP A 147 -22.24 12.92 -2.49
CA ASP A 147 -22.20 13.82 -1.32
C ASP A 147 -23.60 14.16 -0.73
N GLY A 148 -24.64 14.16 -1.54
CA GLY A 148 -26.01 14.40 -1.10
C GLY A 148 -26.72 13.23 -0.40
N LEU A 149 -26.07 12.04 -0.29
CA LEU A 149 -26.66 10.85 0.33
C LEU A 149 -26.33 10.76 1.83
N PRO A 150 -27.10 9.99 2.61
CA PRO A 150 -26.76 9.67 3.99
C PRO A 150 -25.36 9.06 4.13
N ALA A 151 -24.69 9.30 5.25
CA ALA A 151 -23.31 8.89 5.50
C ALA A 151 -23.07 7.39 5.26
N ALA A 152 -23.96 6.53 5.76
CA ALA A 152 -23.87 5.09 5.54
C ALA A 152 -23.96 4.69 4.07
N GLU A 153 -24.83 5.35 3.29
CA GLU A 153 -25.00 5.06 1.87
C GLU A 153 -23.81 5.54 1.05
N ARG A 154 -23.25 6.73 1.36
CA ARG A 154 -22.00 7.21 0.75
C ARG A 154 -20.86 6.25 0.99
N ALA A 155 -20.68 5.82 2.25
CA ALA A 155 -19.66 4.86 2.62
C ALA A 155 -19.85 3.51 1.90
N ALA A 156 -21.07 3.01 1.83
CA ALA A 156 -21.37 1.77 1.12
C ALA A 156 -21.01 1.85 -0.36
N LYS A 157 -21.37 2.93 -1.06
CA LYS A 157 -21.01 3.15 -2.47
C LYS A 157 -19.49 3.18 -2.67
N ALA A 158 -18.75 3.83 -1.78
CA ALA A 158 -17.30 3.88 -1.84
C ALA A 158 -16.66 2.48 -1.67
N VAL A 159 -17.11 1.71 -0.69
CA VAL A 159 -16.62 0.34 -0.46
C VAL A 159 -16.95 -0.58 -1.64
N LEU A 160 -18.16 -0.52 -2.18
CA LEU A 160 -18.57 -1.31 -3.35
C LEU A 160 -17.75 -0.93 -4.59
N ALA A 161 -17.46 0.36 -4.81
CA ALA A 161 -16.60 0.81 -5.91
C ALA A 161 -15.17 0.27 -5.79
N VAL A 162 -14.59 0.26 -4.59
CA VAL A 162 -13.27 -0.33 -4.31
C VAL A 162 -13.28 -1.84 -4.56
N CYS A 163 -14.27 -2.57 -4.06
CA CYS A 163 -14.41 -4.01 -4.28
C CYS A 163 -14.54 -4.34 -5.78
N LYS A 164 -15.37 -3.57 -6.51
CA LYS A 164 -15.49 -3.69 -7.95
C LYS A 164 -14.16 -3.47 -8.67
N ARG A 165 -13.43 -2.41 -8.33
CA ARG A 165 -12.11 -2.10 -8.93
C ARG A 165 -11.13 -3.26 -8.73
N LEU A 166 -11.04 -3.82 -7.53
CA LEU A 166 -10.18 -4.97 -7.23
C LEU A 166 -10.60 -6.23 -7.99
N SER A 167 -11.91 -6.46 -8.11
CA SER A 167 -12.44 -7.60 -8.88
C SER A 167 -12.11 -7.49 -10.37
N ASP A 168 -12.26 -6.29 -10.95
CA ASP A 168 -12.06 -6.03 -12.37
C ASP A 168 -10.57 -6.15 -12.79
N THR A 169 -9.64 -5.79 -11.89
CA THR A 169 -8.19 -5.81 -12.19
C THR A 169 -7.49 -7.10 -11.80
N GLY A 170 -8.09 -7.88 -10.92
CA GLY A 170 -7.46 -9.08 -10.36
C GLY A 170 -6.31 -8.79 -9.39
N ASP A 171 -6.11 -7.54 -8.96
CA ASP A 171 -5.02 -7.15 -8.06
C ASP A 171 -5.06 -7.88 -6.71
N MET A 172 -6.24 -8.38 -6.30
CA MET A 172 -6.37 -9.21 -5.09
C MET A 172 -5.46 -10.44 -5.11
N VAL A 173 -5.19 -11.01 -6.29
CA VAL A 173 -4.29 -12.17 -6.44
C VAL A 173 -2.88 -11.81 -5.95
N PHE A 174 -2.37 -10.64 -6.34
CA PHE A 174 -1.07 -10.15 -5.88
C PHE A 174 -1.07 -9.80 -4.40
N ILE A 175 -2.10 -9.10 -3.96
CA ILE A 175 -2.25 -8.68 -2.57
C ILE A 175 -2.24 -9.90 -1.64
N GLU A 176 -3.00 -10.93 -1.92
CA GLU A 176 -3.09 -12.12 -1.07
C GLU A 176 -1.85 -13.01 -1.11
N ASN A 177 -1.31 -13.25 -2.31
CA ASN A 177 -0.29 -14.25 -2.47
C ASN A 177 1.13 -13.74 -2.20
N ASP A 178 1.40 -12.46 -2.52
CA ASP A 178 2.76 -11.95 -2.53
C ASP A 178 3.02 -10.78 -1.59
N ALA A 179 2.03 -9.93 -1.26
CA ALA A 179 2.27 -8.71 -0.48
C ALA A 179 2.95 -8.99 0.87
N LYS A 180 2.57 -10.07 1.56
CA LYS A 180 3.20 -10.49 2.81
C LYS A 180 4.70 -10.78 2.65
N LEU A 181 5.03 -11.59 1.69
CA LEU A 181 6.41 -11.95 1.43
C LEU A 181 7.21 -10.73 0.96
N LEU A 182 6.59 -9.88 0.15
CA LEU A 182 7.15 -8.63 -0.31
C LEU A 182 7.55 -7.75 0.87
N LEU A 183 6.61 -7.45 1.76
CA LEU A 183 6.83 -6.62 2.93
C LEU A 183 7.91 -7.19 3.87
N GLN A 184 7.97 -8.51 4.03
CA GLN A 184 9.03 -9.14 4.83
C GLN A 184 10.44 -8.94 4.25
N ARG A 185 10.56 -8.67 2.95
CA ARG A 185 11.85 -8.49 2.26
C ARG A 185 12.26 -7.02 2.08
N LEU A 186 11.39 -6.09 2.41
CA LEU A 186 11.71 -4.67 2.33
C LEU A 186 12.59 -4.21 3.50
N PRO A 187 13.41 -3.16 3.29
CA PRO A 187 14.12 -2.48 4.37
C PRO A 187 13.16 -1.96 5.46
N GLU A 188 13.62 -1.92 6.70
CA GLU A 188 12.79 -1.52 7.84
C GLU A 188 12.30 -0.06 7.76
N ASP A 189 13.11 0.84 7.25
CA ASP A 189 12.75 2.24 7.03
C ASP A 189 11.61 2.39 6.03
N VAL A 190 11.65 1.63 4.93
CA VAL A 190 10.57 1.58 3.93
C VAL A 190 9.28 1.04 4.55
N LYS A 191 9.37 -0.04 5.34
CA LYS A 191 8.22 -0.60 6.05
C LYS A 191 7.62 0.38 7.06
N ASN A 192 8.47 1.04 7.84
CA ASN A 192 8.01 1.97 8.87
C ASN A 192 7.25 3.16 8.27
N VAL A 193 7.72 3.71 7.15
CA VAL A 193 6.98 4.74 6.40
C VAL A 193 5.64 4.18 5.94
N HIS A 194 5.65 3.01 5.33
CA HIS A 194 4.45 2.33 4.86
C HIS A 194 3.43 2.06 5.99
N TYR A 195 3.86 1.65 7.18
CA TYR A 195 2.97 1.35 8.31
C TYR A 195 2.39 2.61 9.00
N HIS A 196 3.14 3.71 9.06
CA HIS A 196 2.71 4.93 9.75
C HIS A 196 1.64 5.72 8.99
N ASP A 197 1.64 5.64 7.70
CA ASP A 197 0.77 6.46 6.86
C ASP A 197 -0.70 5.96 6.76
N GLY A 198 -1.06 4.68 7.08
CA GLY A 198 -2.33 4.04 6.80
C GLY A 198 -3.56 4.51 7.55
N GLU A 199 -3.42 4.59 8.83
CA GLU A 199 -4.51 5.10 9.63
C GLU A 199 -4.74 6.58 9.30
N THR A 200 -3.65 7.31 9.03
CA THR A 200 -3.69 8.74 8.67
C THR A 200 -4.49 8.98 7.40
N HIS A 201 -4.33 8.15 6.36
CA HIS A 201 -5.05 8.36 5.09
C HIS A 201 -6.52 8.02 5.14
N ILE A 202 -6.88 6.92 5.82
CA ILE A 202 -8.30 6.62 6.04
C ILE A 202 -8.93 7.74 6.84
N ARG A 203 -8.25 8.22 7.87
CA ARG A 203 -8.72 9.34 8.68
C ARG A 203 -8.93 10.60 7.82
N GLN A 204 -7.93 10.97 7.02
CA GLN A 204 -8.03 12.12 6.11
C GLN A 204 -9.16 11.96 5.09
N LEU A 205 -9.30 10.77 4.50
CA LEU A 205 -10.39 10.50 3.57
C LEU A 205 -11.76 10.69 4.24
N LEU A 206 -11.93 10.16 5.44
CA LEU A 206 -13.16 10.31 6.20
C LEU A 206 -13.42 11.77 6.61
N GLU A 207 -12.40 12.47 7.08
CA GLU A 207 -12.47 13.89 7.46
C GLU A 207 -12.79 14.79 6.27
N ASN A 208 -12.17 14.56 5.11
CA ASN A 208 -12.43 15.32 3.88
C ASN A 208 -13.87 15.22 3.38
N HIS A 209 -14.57 14.16 3.76
CA HIS A 209 -15.96 13.90 3.37
C HIS A 209 -16.96 13.99 4.53
N ASP A 210 -16.57 14.55 5.67
CA ASP A 210 -17.40 14.66 6.89
C ASP A 210 -18.02 13.31 7.31
N LEU A 211 -17.26 12.22 7.17
CA LEU A 211 -17.68 10.87 7.54
C LEU A 211 -17.01 10.46 8.86
N MET A 212 -17.76 10.54 9.96
CA MET A 212 -17.26 10.13 11.27
C MET A 212 -17.93 8.84 11.74
N PRO A 213 -17.18 7.71 11.77
CA PRO A 213 -17.76 6.45 12.22
C PRO A 213 -17.99 6.48 13.74
N LYS A 214 -19.16 6.02 14.20
CA LYS A 214 -19.55 5.96 15.62
C LYS A 214 -18.59 5.14 16.49
N CYS A 215 -18.04 4.08 15.91
CA CYS A 215 -17.14 3.14 16.61
C CYS A 215 -15.65 3.51 16.52
N GLY A 216 -15.34 4.66 15.94
CA GLY A 216 -13.97 5.11 15.69
C GLY A 216 -13.36 4.56 14.39
N VAL A 217 -12.35 5.29 13.89
CA VAL A 217 -11.73 5.05 12.57
C VAL A 217 -11.10 3.65 12.48
N SER A 218 -10.45 3.18 13.54
CA SER A 218 -9.73 1.90 13.52
C SER A 218 -10.67 0.71 13.32
N LEU A 219 -11.84 0.68 14.00
CA LEU A 219 -12.83 -0.39 13.81
C LEU A 219 -13.50 -0.29 12.43
N ALA A 220 -13.84 0.92 11.99
CA ALA A 220 -14.40 1.14 10.66
C ALA A 220 -13.43 0.65 9.56
N ALA A 221 -12.15 1.02 9.65
CA ALA A 221 -11.11 0.57 8.72
C ALA A 221 -10.95 -0.96 8.74
N ALA A 222 -10.95 -1.59 9.91
CA ALA A 222 -10.86 -3.04 10.02
C ALA A 222 -12.08 -3.75 9.40
N THR A 223 -13.28 -3.21 9.61
CA THR A 223 -14.52 -3.72 9.03
C THR A 223 -14.51 -3.64 7.50
N VAL A 224 -14.16 -2.47 6.95
CA VAL A 224 -14.04 -2.27 5.49
C VAL A 224 -13.02 -3.24 4.88
N ARG A 225 -11.89 -3.46 5.55
CA ARG A 225 -10.92 -4.46 5.12
C ARG A 225 -11.50 -5.86 5.06
N GLY A 226 -12.22 -6.27 6.10
CA GLY A 226 -12.89 -7.57 6.13
C GLY A 226 -13.83 -7.75 4.93
N LEU A 227 -14.57 -6.70 4.58
CA LEU A 227 -15.45 -6.69 3.40
C LEU A 227 -14.65 -6.82 2.09
N ILE A 228 -13.58 -6.06 1.94
CA ILE A 228 -12.70 -6.12 0.75
C ILE A 228 -12.09 -7.51 0.57
N LEU A 229 -11.72 -8.19 1.65
CA LEU A 229 -11.19 -9.55 1.60
C LEU A 229 -12.15 -10.56 0.98
N THR A 230 -13.45 -10.32 1.03
CA THR A 230 -14.43 -11.22 0.39
C THR A 230 -14.25 -11.30 -1.12
N VAL A 231 -13.61 -10.29 -1.75
CA VAL A 231 -13.37 -10.25 -3.21
C VAL A 231 -12.54 -11.46 -3.68
N SER A 232 -11.60 -11.93 -2.87
CA SER A 232 -10.79 -13.10 -3.20
C SER A 232 -11.56 -14.41 -3.11
N HIS A 233 -12.66 -14.43 -2.37
CA HIS A 233 -13.51 -15.60 -2.20
C HIS A 233 -14.75 -15.61 -3.10
N LYS A 234 -14.85 -14.68 -4.06
CA LYS A 234 -16.02 -14.55 -4.95
C LYS A 234 -16.38 -15.86 -5.67
N GLU A 235 -15.38 -16.59 -6.17
CA GLU A 235 -15.58 -17.87 -6.86
C GLU A 235 -16.17 -18.94 -5.93
N GLN A 236 -15.80 -18.95 -4.66
CA GLN A 236 -16.30 -19.91 -3.66
C GLN A 236 -17.73 -19.60 -3.24
N ILE A 237 -18.12 -18.32 -3.23
CA ILE A 237 -19.49 -17.88 -2.92
C ILE A 237 -20.39 -18.08 -4.15
N GLY A 238 -19.84 -17.97 -5.35
CA GLY A 238 -20.51 -18.22 -6.61
C GLY A 238 -21.37 -17.05 -7.09
N GLU A 239 -22.43 -17.36 -7.85
CA GLU A 239 -23.27 -16.38 -8.57
C GLU A 239 -23.95 -15.36 -7.63
N LEU A 240 -24.16 -15.72 -6.39
CA LEU A 240 -24.79 -14.83 -5.38
C LEU A 240 -23.81 -13.81 -4.79
N TYR A 241 -22.51 -13.89 -5.12
CA TYR A 241 -21.51 -13.00 -4.53
C TYR A 241 -21.87 -11.50 -4.62
N PRO A 242 -22.37 -10.95 -5.73
CA PRO A 242 -22.74 -9.54 -5.78
C PRO A 242 -23.79 -9.15 -4.73
N GLN A 243 -24.84 -9.95 -4.59
CA GLN A 243 -25.91 -9.69 -3.60
C GLN A 243 -25.41 -9.86 -2.17
N VAL A 244 -24.56 -10.86 -1.93
CA VAL A 244 -23.91 -11.08 -0.62
C VAL A 244 -23.04 -9.89 -0.26
N LEU A 245 -22.20 -9.41 -1.19
CA LEU A 245 -21.33 -8.25 -0.97
C LEU A 245 -22.16 -7.00 -0.64
N GLU A 246 -23.20 -6.69 -1.43
CA GLU A 246 -24.11 -5.56 -1.18
C GLU A 246 -24.76 -5.66 0.20
N THR A 247 -25.26 -6.83 0.56
CA THR A 247 -25.90 -7.06 1.88
C THR A 247 -24.93 -6.80 3.03
N LEU A 248 -23.70 -7.34 2.93
CA LEU A 248 -22.67 -7.16 3.95
C LEU A 248 -22.22 -5.70 4.04
N VAL A 249 -21.97 -5.05 2.91
CA VAL A 249 -21.49 -3.66 2.86
C VAL A 249 -22.52 -2.70 3.42
N HIS A 250 -23.76 -2.78 2.95
CA HIS A 250 -24.84 -1.91 3.46
C HIS A 250 -25.14 -2.14 4.93
N GLY A 251 -25.13 -3.40 5.39
CA GLY A 251 -25.30 -3.74 6.81
C GLY A 251 -24.21 -3.14 7.68
N ALA A 252 -22.94 -3.35 7.29
CA ALA A 252 -21.81 -2.81 8.02
C ALA A 252 -21.76 -1.28 8.01
N CYS A 253 -22.01 -0.64 6.88
CA CYS A 253 -21.98 0.82 6.79
C CYS A 253 -23.10 1.48 7.62
N ARG A 254 -24.28 0.89 7.68
CA ARG A 254 -25.32 1.36 8.60
C ARG A 254 -24.87 1.30 10.06
N GLU A 255 -24.31 0.19 10.50
CA GLU A 255 -23.82 0.07 11.87
C GLU A 255 -22.68 1.04 12.19
N LEU A 256 -21.81 1.33 11.21
CA LEU A 256 -20.68 2.21 11.40
C LEU A 256 -21.06 3.70 11.41
N PHE A 257 -22.09 4.14 10.65
CA PHE A 257 -22.33 5.57 10.39
C PHE A 257 -23.74 6.06 10.74
N GLU A 258 -24.72 5.19 10.99
CA GLU A 258 -26.07 5.51 11.45
C GLU A 258 -26.30 5.08 12.91
#